data_269a61e9fcb3db94733bf12977e45d32
#
_entry.id   269a61e9fcb3db94733bf12977e45d32
#
_cell.length_a   1.000
_cell.length_b   1.000
_cell.length_c   1.000
_cell.angle_alpha   90.00
_cell.angle_beta   90.00
_cell.angle_gamma   90.00
#
_symmetry.space_group_name_H-M   'P 1'
#
loop_
_entity.id
_entity.type
_entity.pdbx_description
1 polymer ?
#
loop_
_entity_poly.entity_id
_entity_poly.type
_entity_poly.pdbx_seq_one_letter_code
_entity_poly.pdbx_strand_id
1 'polypeptide(L)'
;MTSFVIDPTWAEPLHSLRDTPVNNVVVDSREIHAGVVWDLRSESVELGDGQTVRREFVAHTGAVSVLALDDDDRVLLIRQYRHPVGMMLWEPVAGLLDVADESPRAGAARELVEEAGLVADEWHTLVDFETSPGGSSETIRMYLARQLSAAPGGRPVGSGEERDLPLVWMPLDQLVDKVLAGEFTCPTTVTGALAALAHRNQGWRSLRPETAAWPARNHVVDSGRSRQQV
;
A
#
# COMPACT_ATOMS: atom_id res chain seq x y z
N MET A 1 22.08 7.92 33.62
CA MET A 1 21.89 7.22 32.31
C MET A 1 21.16 5.93 32.61
N THR A 2 19.89 5.86 32.32
CA THR A 2 19.10 4.61 32.40
C THR A 2 19.60 3.68 31.31
N SER A 3 20.31 2.62 31.67
CA SER A 3 20.68 1.58 30.72
C SER A 3 19.38 0.87 30.30
N PHE A 4 18.97 1.01 29.04
CA PHE A 4 17.95 0.16 28.46
C PHE A 4 18.47 -1.29 28.50
N VAL A 5 17.82 -2.12 29.30
CA VAL A 5 18.11 -3.57 29.27
C VAL A 5 17.41 -4.09 28.03
N ILE A 6 18.18 -4.41 26.99
CA ILE A 6 17.69 -5.23 25.88
C ILE A 6 17.32 -6.59 26.51
N ASP A 7 16.13 -7.12 26.17
CA ASP A 7 15.70 -8.44 26.64
C ASP A 7 16.82 -9.44 26.37
N PRO A 8 17.45 -10.02 27.42
CA PRO A 8 18.56 -10.94 27.24
C PRO A 8 18.15 -12.27 26.58
N THR A 9 16.86 -12.52 26.41
CA THR A 9 16.34 -13.70 25.70
C THR A 9 16.30 -13.51 24.18
N TRP A 10 16.49 -12.27 23.67
CA TRP A 10 16.56 -12.03 22.25
C TRP A 10 17.91 -12.50 21.68
N ALA A 11 17.89 -13.64 20.99
CA ALA A 11 19.11 -14.31 20.51
C ALA A 11 19.41 -14.08 19.02
N GLU A 12 18.49 -13.44 18.26
CA GLU A 12 18.69 -13.27 16.84
C GLU A 12 19.58 -12.07 16.51
N PRO A 13 20.51 -12.19 15.54
CA PRO A 13 21.31 -11.08 15.08
C PRO A 13 20.44 -10.01 14.44
N LEU A 14 20.74 -8.71 14.65
CA LEU A 14 19.95 -7.59 14.11
C LEU A 14 19.77 -7.65 12.58
N HIS A 15 20.74 -8.18 11.85
CA HIS A 15 20.66 -8.30 10.39
C HIS A 15 19.69 -9.41 9.90
N SER A 16 19.24 -10.30 10.79
CA SER A 16 18.25 -11.34 10.48
C SER A 16 16.82 -10.92 10.80
N LEU A 17 16.63 -9.77 11.45
CA LEU A 17 15.29 -9.27 11.81
C LEU A 17 14.45 -8.99 10.56
N ARG A 18 13.29 -9.59 10.52
CA ARG A 18 12.31 -9.41 9.46
C ARG A 18 10.92 -9.79 9.98
N ASP A 19 9.89 -9.19 9.37
CA ASP A 19 8.53 -9.63 9.58
C ASP A 19 8.32 -11.04 9.02
N THR A 20 7.66 -11.89 9.79
CA THR A 20 7.46 -13.30 9.45
C THR A 20 5.97 -13.66 9.54
N PRO A 21 5.43 -14.38 8.54
CA PRO A 21 4.08 -14.90 8.61
C PRO A 21 3.91 -15.87 9.79
N VAL A 22 2.77 -15.77 10.48
CA VAL A 22 2.40 -16.69 11.56
C VAL A 22 0.95 -17.12 11.38
N ASN A 23 0.67 -18.41 11.51
CA ASN A 23 -0.66 -18.98 11.51
C ASN A 23 -1.05 -19.42 12.92
N ASN A 24 -1.74 -18.55 13.66
CA ASN A 24 -2.41 -18.96 14.88
C ASN A 24 -3.69 -19.74 14.57
N VAL A 25 -4.09 -20.64 15.46
CA VAL A 25 -5.31 -21.42 15.30
C VAL A 25 -6.52 -20.50 15.42
N VAL A 26 -7.35 -20.46 14.39
CA VAL A 26 -8.66 -19.79 14.42
C VAL A 26 -9.71 -20.81 14.84
N VAL A 27 -10.26 -20.64 16.05
CA VAL A 27 -11.25 -21.56 16.67
C VAL A 27 -12.65 -21.29 16.14
N ASP A 28 -12.94 -20.04 15.86
CA ASP A 28 -14.23 -19.57 15.34
C ASP A 28 -14.01 -18.35 14.45
N SER A 29 -14.73 -18.30 13.33
CA SER A 29 -14.71 -17.18 12.39
C SER A 29 -16.11 -16.89 11.91
N ARG A 30 -16.50 -15.63 11.94
CA ARG A 30 -17.78 -15.17 11.39
C ARG A 30 -17.63 -13.86 10.66
N GLU A 31 -18.38 -13.70 9.59
CA GLU A 31 -18.61 -12.42 8.94
C GLU A 31 -19.63 -11.63 9.77
N ILE A 32 -19.27 -10.40 10.16
CA ILE A 32 -20.17 -9.46 10.84
C ILE A 32 -20.97 -8.66 9.82
N HIS A 33 -20.29 -8.23 8.73
CA HIS A 33 -20.87 -7.42 7.68
C HIS A 33 -20.13 -7.65 6.36
N ALA A 34 -20.88 -7.91 5.30
CA ALA A 34 -20.38 -7.90 3.93
C ALA A 34 -20.57 -6.52 3.33
N GLY A 35 -19.48 -5.82 3.09
CA GLY A 35 -19.48 -4.47 2.52
C GLY A 35 -19.36 -4.47 1.01
N VAL A 36 -19.40 -3.27 0.40
CA VAL A 36 -19.18 -3.11 -1.04
C VAL A 36 -17.70 -3.28 -1.38
N VAL A 37 -16.80 -2.70 -0.59
CA VAL A 37 -15.35 -2.68 -0.83
C VAL A 37 -14.60 -3.64 0.09
N TRP A 38 -15.04 -3.81 1.34
CA TRP A 38 -14.40 -4.63 2.37
C TRP A 38 -15.45 -5.27 3.27
N ASP A 39 -15.06 -6.33 3.97
CA ASP A 39 -15.93 -7.02 4.91
C ASP A 39 -15.44 -6.80 6.35
N LEU A 40 -16.35 -6.86 7.32
CA LEU A 40 -15.99 -6.90 8.73
C LEU A 40 -16.10 -8.33 9.25
N ARG A 41 -14.99 -8.85 9.81
CA ARG A 41 -14.90 -10.20 10.36
C ARG A 41 -14.58 -10.20 11.83
N SER A 42 -15.03 -11.25 12.53
CA SER A 42 -14.70 -11.53 13.93
C SER A 42 -14.15 -12.95 14.02
N GLU A 43 -12.96 -13.08 14.58
CA GLU A 43 -12.29 -14.37 14.77
C GLU A 43 -11.91 -14.57 16.24
N SER A 44 -12.07 -15.79 16.74
CA SER A 44 -11.52 -16.25 18.01
C SER A 44 -10.21 -16.98 17.71
N VAL A 45 -9.09 -16.44 18.22
CA VAL A 45 -7.74 -16.89 17.89
C VAL A 45 -7.05 -17.41 19.13
N GLU A 46 -6.45 -18.60 19.06
CA GLU A 46 -5.60 -19.12 20.12
C GLU A 46 -4.24 -18.44 20.10
N LEU A 47 -3.81 -17.96 21.29
CA LEU A 47 -2.45 -17.49 21.52
C LEU A 47 -1.60 -18.66 22.01
N GLY A 48 -0.29 -18.57 21.84
CA GLY A 48 0.64 -19.64 22.18
C GLY A 48 0.71 -20.04 23.66
N ASP A 49 0.06 -19.28 24.55
CA ASP A 49 -0.08 -19.54 25.97
C ASP A 49 -1.41 -20.26 26.36
N GLY A 50 -2.18 -20.69 25.38
CA GLY A 50 -3.48 -21.34 25.56
C GLY A 50 -4.64 -20.39 25.78
N GLN A 51 -4.44 -19.07 25.71
CA GLN A 51 -5.51 -18.09 25.78
C GLN A 51 -6.17 -17.96 24.40
N THR A 52 -7.51 -17.81 24.40
CA THR A 52 -8.28 -17.47 23.22
C THR A 52 -8.71 -16.02 23.29
N VAL A 53 -8.43 -15.25 22.26
CA VAL A 53 -8.79 -13.84 22.16
C VAL A 53 -9.66 -13.60 20.93
N ARG A 54 -10.63 -12.68 21.06
CA ARG A 54 -11.43 -12.23 19.93
C ARG A 54 -10.71 -11.09 19.21
N ARG A 55 -10.71 -11.15 17.89
CA ARG A 55 -10.21 -10.09 17.00
C ARG A 55 -11.27 -9.73 15.99
N GLU A 56 -11.54 -8.45 15.86
CA GLU A 56 -12.43 -7.91 14.81
C GLU A 56 -11.57 -7.06 13.89
N PHE A 57 -11.74 -7.27 12.59
CA PHE A 57 -10.90 -6.61 11.60
C PHE A 57 -11.62 -6.45 10.26
N VAL A 58 -11.17 -5.46 9.51
CA VAL A 58 -11.57 -5.24 8.11
C VAL A 58 -10.81 -6.22 7.23
N ALA A 59 -11.53 -7.12 6.55
CA ALA A 59 -10.98 -7.98 5.52
C ALA A 59 -10.98 -7.22 4.18
N HIS A 60 -9.79 -6.97 3.64
CA HIS A 60 -9.57 -6.13 2.47
C HIS A 60 -8.93 -6.92 1.33
N THR A 61 -9.18 -6.53 0.08
CA THR A 61 -8.57 -7.17 -1.12
C THR A 61 -7.08 -6.90 -1.25
N GLY A 62 -6.58 -5.89 -0.54
CA GLY A 62 -5.29 -5.26 -0.77
C GLY A 62 -5.37 -4.22 -1.89
N ALA A 63 -4.32 -3.47 -2.07
CA ALA A 63 -4.25 -2.41 -3.06
C ALA A 63 -2.84 -2.28 -3.67
N VAL A 64 -2.78 -1.60 -4.79
CA VAL A 64 -1.54 -1.11 -5.39
C VAL A 64 -1.54 0.40 -5.41
N SER A 65 -0.36 1.00 -5.36
CA SER A 65 -0.18 2.43 -5.58
C SER A 65 0.99 2.66 -6.53
N VAL A 66 0.99 3.78 -7.24
CA VAL A 66 1.99 4.12 -8.24
C VAL A 66 2.58 5.49 -7.96
N LEU A 67 3.83 5.52 -7.54
CA LEU A 67 4.60 6.75 -7.52
C LEU A 67 5.18 6.98 -8.92
N ALA A 68 4.45 7.75 -9.73
CA ALA A 68 4.89 8.15 -11.05
C ALA A 68 5.89 9.31 -10.91
N LEU A 69 7.14 9.07 -11.32
CA LEU A 69 8.25 10.02 -11.21
C LEU A 69 8.76 10.37 -12.60
N ASP A 70 8.73 11.64 -12.94
CA ASP A 70 9.24 12.13 -14.22
C ASP A 70 10.77 12.38 -14.22
N ASP A 71 11.29 12.78 -15.37
CA ASP A 71 12.73 13.02 -15.55
C ASP A 71 13.25 14.28 -14.82
N ASP A 72 12.35 15.15 -14.35
CA ASP A 72 12.67 16.32 -13.53
C ASP A 72 12.53 16.04 -12.01
N ASP A 73 12.50 14.75 -11.60
CA ASP A 73 12.28 14.31 -10.22
C ASP A 73 10.97 14.85 -9.60
N ARG A 74 9.89 14.98 -10.41
CA ARG A 74 8.57 15.38 -9.93
C ARG A 74 7.67 14.17 -9.83
N VAL A 75 6.93 14.10 -8.73
CA VAL A 75 5.90 13.07 -8.45
C VAL A 75 4.54 13.57 -8.90
N LEU A 76 3.81 12.72 -9.61
CA LEU A 76 2.41 12.97 -9.92
C LEU A 76 1.54 12.67 -8.71
N LEU A 77 0.69 13.61 -8.36
CA LEU A 77 -0.33 13.45 -7.32
C LEU A 77 -1.71 13.75 -7.88
N ILE A 78 -2.69 12.99 -7.42
CA ILE A 78 -4.12 13.22 -7.63
C ILE A 78 -4.74 13.80 -6.36
N ARG A 79 -5.83 14.56 -6.48
CA ARG A 79 -6.56 15.05 -5.31
C ARG A 79 -7.89 14.36 -5.19
N GLN A 80 -8.09 13.59 -4.13
CA GLN A 80 -9.29 12.79 -3.93
C GLN A 80 -9.96 13.06 -2.58
N TYR A 81 -11.29 13.04 -2.55
CA TYR A 81 -12.07 13.08 -1.32
C TYR A 81 -12.07 11.70 -0.66
N ARG A 82 -11.69 11.65 0.61
CA ARG A 82 -11.72 10.44 1.44
C ARG A 82 -12.75 10.60 2.54
N HIS A 83 -13.96 10.05 2.28
CA HIS A 83 -15.12 10.20 3.15
C HIS A 83 -14.88 9.77 4.61
N PRO A 84 -14.23 8.63 4.91
CA PRO A 84 -14.03 8.20 6.30
C PRO A 84 -13.26 9.19 7.18
N VAL A 85 -12.40 9.99 6.58
CA VAL A 85 -11.62 11.02 7.29
C VAL A 85 -12.15 12.44 7.01
N GLY A 86 -13.11 12.60 6.10
CA GLY A 86 -13.72 13.88 5.75
C GLY A 86 -12.76 14.90 5.13
N MET A 87 -11.75 14.42 4.38
CA MET A 87 -10.68 15.26 3.85
C MET A 87 -10.50 15.11 2.34
N MET A 88 -10.04 16.19 1.70
CA MET A 88 -9.45 16.16 0.37
C MET A 88 -7.96 15.88 0.52
N LEU A 89 -7.49 14.72 0.08
CA LEU A 89 -6.10 14.30 0.19
C LEU A 89 -5.39 14.37 -1.16
N TRP A 90 -4.10 14.71 -1.15
CA TRP A 90 -3.22 14.54 -2.29
C TRP A 90 -2.53 13.19 -2.18
N GLU A 91 -2.70 12.35 -3.19
CA GLU A 91 -2.32 10.95 -3.18
C GLU A 91 -1.61 10.56 -4.49
N PRO A 92 -0.68 9.60 -4.47
CA PRO A 92 -0.26 8.90 -5.68
C PRO A 92 -1.45 8.12 -6.26
N VAL A 93 -1.40 7.82 -7.54
CA VAL A 93 -2.34 6.89 -8.19
C VAL A 93 -2.46 5.60 -7.38
N ALA A 94 -3.68 5.08 -7.17
CA ALA A 94 -3.89 3.86 -6.39
C ALA A 94 -5.20 3.16 -6.77
N GLY A 95 -5.20 1.83 -6.71
CA GLY A 95 -6.38 1.03 -6.97
C GLY A 95 -6.42 -0.28 -6.21
N LEU A 96 -7.62 -0.86 -6.13
CA LEU A 96 -7.87 -2.11 -5.44
C LEU A 96 -7.36 -3.30 -6.25
N LEU A 97 -7.01 -4.37 -5.55
CA LEU A 97 -6.72 -5.68 -6.14
C LEU A 97 -7.99 -6.55 -6.10
N ASP A 98 -9.02 -6.12 -6.80
CA ASP A 98 -10.36 -6.72 -6.84
C ASP A 98 -10.72 -7.33 -8.20
N VAL A 99 -9.86 -7.19 -9.21
CA VAL A 99 -10.04 -7.82 -10.52
C VAL A 99 -9.44 -9.21 -10.50
N ALA A 100 -10.28 -10.22 -10.80
CA ALA A 100 -9.85 -11.62 -10.83
C ALA A 100 -8.73 -11.84 -11.87
N ASP A 101 -7.73 -12.66 -11.51
CA ASP A 101 -6.58 -13.02 -12.35
C ASP A 101 -5.69 -11.82 -12.77
N GLU A 102 -5.94 -10.62 -12.28
CA GLU A 102 -5.08 -9.46 -12.52
C GLU A 102 -3.85 -9.49 -11.60
N SER A 103 -2.66 -9.42 -12.18
CA SER A 103 -1.45 -9.29 -11.36
C SER A 103 -1.37 -7.90 -10.73
N PRO A 104 -0.74 -7.73 -9.54
CA PRO A 104 -0.59 -6.42 -8.91
C PRO A 104 0.07 -5.37 -9.82
N ARG A 105 1.03 -5.81 -10.64
CA ARG A 105 1.69 -4.93 -11.60
C ARG A 105 0.76 -4.49 -12.75
N ALA A 106 -0.12 -5.41 -13.22
CA ALA A 106 -1.12 -5.07 -14.24
C ALA A 106 -2.16 -4.09 -13.69
N GLY A 107 -2.66 -4.32 -12.47
CA GLY A 107 -3.55 -3.39 -11.78
C GLY A 107 -2.94 -2.01 -11.63
N ALA A 108 -1.68 -1.92 -11.20
CA ALA A 108 -0.97 -0.64 -11.09
C ALA A 108 -0.88 0.11 -12.43
N ALA A 109 -0.64 -0.62 -13.54
CA ALA A 109 -0.60 0.01 -14.86
C ALA A 109 -1.96 0.46 -15.36
N ARG A 110 -3.01 -0.32 -15.10
CA ARG A 110 -4.40 0.04 -15.42
C ARG A 110 -4.79 1.32 -14.71
N GLU A 111 -4.58 1.40 -13.39
CA GLU A 111 -4.89 2.58 -12.58
C GLU A 111 -4.11 3.83 -13.03
N LEU A 112 -2.83 3.66 -13.42
CA LEU A 112 -2.04 4.77 -13.95
C LEU A 112 -2.65 5.37 -15.24
N VAL A 113 -3.23 4.52 -16.08
CA VAL A 113 -3.96 4.97 -17.28
C VAL A 113 -5.29 5.62 -16.88
N GLU A 114 -6.07 4.97 -16.03
CA GLU A 114 -7.43 5.39 -15.67
C GLU A 114 -7.42 6.72 -14.91
N GLU A 115 -6.56 6.87 -13.93
CA GLU A 115 -6.52 8.06 -13.08
C GLU A 115 -5.65 9.19 -13.63
N ALA A 116 -4.59 8.87 -14.38
CA ALA A 116 -3.63 9.88 -14.83
C ALA A 116 -3.47 9.99 -16.35
N GLY A 117 -3.97 9.04 -17.14
CA GLY A 117 -3.76 9.01 -18.59
C GLY A 117 -2.30 8.79 -19.00
N LEU A 118 -1.53 8.08 -18.17
CA LEU A 118 -0.11 7.82 -18.39
C LEU A 118 0.17 6.33 -18.53
N VAL A 119 1.23 6.02 -19.26
CA VAL A 119 1.90 4.72 -19.30
C VAL A 119 3.37 4.89 -18.92
N ALA A 120 3.99 3.82 -18.45
CA ALA A 120 5.40 3.82 -18.07
C ALA A 120 6.12 2.60 -18.64
N ASP A 121 7.36 2.79 -19.08
CA ASP A 121 8.21 1.72 -19.62
C ASP A 121 9.15 1.12 -18.57
N GLU A 122 9.37 1.81 -17.44
CA GLU A 122 10.22 1.35 -16.34
C GLU A 122 9.43 1.23 -15.05
N TRP A 123 9.48 0.02 -14.41
CA TRP A 123 8.76 -0.31 -13.22
C TRP A 123 9.62 -1.02 -12.20
N HIS A 124 9.48 -0.61 -10.94
CA HIS A 124 10.14 -1.25 -9.80
C HIS A 124 9.17 -1.33 -8.62
N THR A 125 9.36 -2.34 -7.77
CA THR A 125 8.72 -2.32 -6.45
C THR A 125 9.45 -1.30 -5.56
N LEU A 126 8.75 -0.24 -5.17
CA LEU A 126 9.29 0.81 -4.32
C LEU A 126 9.27 0.38 -2.85
N VAL A 127 8.09 0.06 -2.33
CA VAL A 127 7.89 -0.36 -0.94
C VAL A 127 6.59 -1.14 -0.80
N ASP A 128 6.57 -2.08 0.17
CA ASP A 128 5.36 -2.78 0.64
C ASP A 128 5.08 -2.34 2.07
N PHE A 129 3.81 -2.17 2.44
CA PHE A 129 3.42 -1.81 3.80
C PHE A 129 1.96 -2.19 4.11
N GLU A 130 1.66 -2.36 5.39
CA GLU A 130 0.32 -2.50 5.94
C GLU A 130 -0.16 -1.15 6.47
N THR A 131 -1.40 -0.76 6.15
CA THR A 131 -1.95 0.55 6.53
C THR A 131 -2.36 0.63 7.99
N SER A 132 -2.93 -0.46 8.52
CA SER A 132 -3.41 -0.53 9.90
C SER A 132 -3.42 -1.99 10.40
N PRO A 133 -2.24 -2.63 10.63
CA PRO A 133 -2.13 -4.07 10.89
C PRO A 133 -2.81 -4.54 12.17
N GLY A 134 -3.21 -3.60 13.06
CA GLY A 134 -4.00 -3.90 14.26
C GLY A 134 -5.50 -4.08 14.01
N GLY A 135 -6.02 -3.66 12.86
CA GLY A 135 -7.47 -3.65 12.59
C GLY A 135 -7.88 -3.89 11.15
N SER A 136 -6.94 -4.06 10.24
CA SER A 136 -7.20 -4.32 8.82
C SER A 136 -6.20 -5.29 8.25
N SER A 137 -6.64 -6.12 7.31
CA SER A 137 -5.78 -6.98 6.50
C SER A 137 -5.27 -6.28 5.24
N GLU A 138 -5.49 -4.98 5.11
CA GLU A 138 -5.03 -4.21 3.96
C GLU A 138 -3.50 -4.18 3.90
N THR A 139 -2.98 -4.68 2.81
CA THR A 139 -1.56 -4.57 2.44
C THR A 139 -1.46 -3.85 1.11
N ILE A 140 -0.53 -2.91 1.01
CA ILE A 140 -0.30 -2.09 -0.18
C ILE A 140 1.09 -2.34 -0.72
N ARG A 141 1.17 -2.60 -2.03
CA ARG A 141 2.42 -2.52 -2.78
C ARG A 141 2.46 -1.21 -3.55
N MET A 142 3.48 -0.42 -3.31
CA MET A 142 3.75 0.75 -4.13
C MET A 142 4.82 0.44 -5.17
N TYR A 143 4.50 0.78 -6.42
CA TYR A 143 5.43 0.74 -7.53
C TYR A 143 6.01 2.12 -7.81
N LEU A 144 7.27 2.17 -8.18
CA LEU A 144 7.87 3.31 -8.85
C LEU A 144 7.69 3.11 -10.36
N ALA A 145 7.07 4.08 -11.03
CA ALA A 145 6.90 4.14 -12.47
C ALA A 145 7.71 5.30 -13.06
N ARG A 146 8.54 5.02 -14.04
CA ARG A 146 9.41 5.99 -14.73
C ARG A 146 9.33 5.82 -16.25
N GLN A 147 10.02 6.68 -17.01
CA GLN A 147 9.93 6.71 -18.47
C GLN A 147 8.46 6.86 -18.90
N LEU A 148 7.86 7.90 -18.38
CA LEU A 148 6.42 8.16 -18.50
C LEU A 148 6.08 8.75 -19.88
N SER A 149 4.97 8.32 -20.44
CA SER A 149 4.40 8.91 -21.64
C SER A 149 2.87 8.94 -21.57
N ALA A 150 2.24 9.72 -22.45
CA ALA A 150 0.78 9.78 -22.51
C ALA A 150 0.22 8.42 -22.99
N ALA A 151 -0.82 7.95 -22.31
CA ALA A 151 -1.54 6.75 -22.74
C ALA A 151 -2.18 6.95 -24.12
N PRO A 152 -2.22 5.94 -24.99
CA PRO A 152 -2.98 5.99 -26.23
C PRO A 152 -4.46 6.30 -25.94
N GLY A 153 -4.97 7.42 -26.48
CA GLY A 153 -6.33 7.89 -26.21
C GLY A 153 -6.46 8.84 -25.01
N GLY A 154 -5.38 9.09 -24.28
CA GLY A 154 -5.35 9.98 -23.12
C GLY A 154 -6.03 9.41 -21.89
N ARG A 155 -6.32 10.25 -20.92
CA ARG A 155 -7.03 9.86 -19.71
C ARG A 155 -8.49 9.54 -20.02
N PRO A 156 -9.01 8.35 -19.67
CA PRO A 156 -10.43 8.06 -19.80
C PRO A 156 -11.28 9.02 -18.97
N VAL A 157 -12.52 9.24 -19.40
CA VAL A 157 -13.49 10.00 -18.58
C VAL A 157 -13.91 9.10 -17.43
N GLY A 158 -13.46 9.42 -16.24
CA GLY A 158 -13.80 8.70 -15.01
C GLY A 158 -15.30 8.78 -14.69
N SER A 159 -15.77 7.92 -13.80
CA SER A 159 -17.13 7.92 -13.28
C SER A 159 -17.14 8.22 -11.78
N GLY A 160 -18.26 8.74 -11.27
CA GLY A 160 -18.42 8.98 -9.84
C GLY A 160 -17.36 9.90 -9.25
N GLU A 161 -16.64 9.42 -8.22
CA GLU A 161 -15.63 10.18 -7.48
C GLU A 161 -14.31 10.37 -8.26
N GLU A 162 -14.08 9.57 -9.30
CA GLU A 162 -12.88 9.65 -10.16
C GLU A 162 -13.00 10.62 -11.31
N ARG A 163 -14.23 11.18 -11.51
CA ARG A 163 -14.43 12.17 -12.55
C ARG A 163 -13.66 13.45 -12.21
N ASP A 164 -12.80 13.87 -13.14
CA ASP A 164 -12.11 15.16 -13.07
C ASP A 164 -11.18 15.34 -11.85
N LEU A 165 -10.54 14.24 -11.37
CA LEU A 165 -9.54 14.34 -10.30
C LEU A 165 -8.44 15.35 -10.69
N PRO A 166 -8.22 16.40 -9.90
CA PRO A 166 -7.11 17.33 -10.13
C PRO A 166 -5.76 16.62 -10.04
N LEU A 167 -4.89 16.92 -10.99
CA LEU A 167 -3.54 16.38 -11.08
C LEU A 167 -2.52 17.49 -10.84
N VAL A 168 -1.42 17.16 -10.15
CA VAL A 168 -0.29 18.07 -9.98
C VAL A 168 1.02 17.29 -10.04
N TRP A 169 2.01 17.88 -10.69
CA TRP A 169 3.41 17.45 -10.61
C TRP A 169 4.10 18.23 -9.51
N MET A 170 4.66 17.55 -8.53
CA MET A 170 5.35 18.16 -7.40
C MET A 170 6.78 17.64 -7.31
N PRO A 171 7.80 18.52 -7.20
CA PRO A 171 9.18 18.07 -6.95
C PRO A 171 9.26 17.20 -5.69
N LEU A 172 9.98 16.07 -5.78
CA LEU A 172 10.06 15.09 -4.68
C LEU A 172 10.54 15.74 -3.37
N ASP A 173 11.50 16.68 -3.42
CA ASP A 173 11.98 17.36 -2.21
C ASP A 173 10.87 18.20 -1.56
N GLN A 174 10.08 18.95 -2.35
CA GLN A 174 8.95 19.71 -1.83
C GLN A 174 7.85 18.80 -1.25
N LEU A 175 7.61 17.64 -1.89
CA LEU A 175 6.67 16.65 -1.38
C LEU A 175 7.11 16.13 0.00
N VAL A 176 8.39 15.82 0.15
CA VAL A 176 8.97 15.38 1.43
C VAL A 176 8.87 16.47 2.48
N ASP A 177 9.18 17.73 2.15
CA ASP A 177 9.04 18.86 3.08
C ASP A 177 7.59 18.99 3.60
N LYS A 178 6.59 18.87 2.71
CA LYS A 178 5.17 18.93 3.08
C LYS A 178 4.74 17.76 3.93
N VAL A 179 5.25 16.54 3.67
CA VAL A 179 5.04 15.36 4.51
C VAL A 179 5.60 15.60 5.91
N LEU A 180 6.82 16.08 6.02
CA LEU A 180 7.48 16.34 7.31
C LEU A 180 6.83 17.50 8.08
N ALA A 181 6.24 18.47 7.38
CA ALA A 181 5.43 19.54 7.98
C ALA A 181 4.03 19.08 8.43
N GLY A 182 3.62 17.84 8.14
CA GLY A 182 2.28 17.31 8.44
C GLY A 182 1.16 17.86 7.55
N GLU A 183 1.50 18.47 6.42
CA GLU A 183 0.53 19.02 5.46
C GLU A 183 -0.06 17.92 4.57
N PHE A 184 0.68 16.81 4.36
CA PHE A 184 0.24 15.63 3.61
C PHE A 184 0.25 14.42 4.54
N THR A 185 -0.92 13.80 4.72
CA THR A 185 -1.13 12.76 5.74
C THR A 185 -1.62 11.43 5.17
N CYS A 186 -1.88 11.35 3.85
CA CYS A 186 -2.23 10.08 3.22
C CYS A 186 -1.08 9.07 3.37
N PRO A 187 -1.35 7.84 3.86
CA PRO A 187 -0.31 6.84 4.09
C PRO A 187 0.53 6.52 2.85
N THR A 188 -0.10 6.44 1.68
CA THR A 188 0.61 6.19 0.41
C THR A 188 1.53 7.34 0.04
N THR A 189 1.10 8.60 0.25
CA THR A 189 1.92 9.79 -0.01
C THR A 189 3.11 9.84 0.94
N VAL A 190 2.87 9.66 2.24
CA VAL A 190 3.92 9.69 3.26
C VAL A 190 4.95 8.60 3.01
N THR A 191 4.49 7.36 2.87
CA THR A 191 5.38 6.21 2.67
C THR A 191 6.13 6.31 1.34
N GLY A 192 5.43 6.66 0.26
CA GLY A 192 6.02 6.77 -1.07
C GLY A 192 7.08 7.86 -1.19
N ALA A 193 6.79 9.06 -0.66
CA ALA A 193 7.74 10.17 -0.68
C ALA A 193 9.03 9.85 0.07
N LEU A 194 8.91 9.30 1.28
CA LEU A 194 10.07 8.95 2.10
C LEU A 194 10.86 7.77 1.52
N ALA A 195 10.19 6.75 0.99
CA ALA A 195 10.84 5.63 0.33
C ALA A 195 11.56 6.08 -0.95
N ALA A 196 10.93 6.91 -1.78
CA ALA A 196 11.55 7.46 -2.99
C ALA A 196 12.79 8.30 -2.66
N LEU A 197 12.72 9.17 -1.66
CA LEU A 197 13.88 9.93 -1.19
C LEU A 197 15.02 9.03 -0.73
N ALA A 198 14.70 7.97 0.04
CA ALA A 198 15.71 7.02 0.53
C ALA A 198 16.38 6.26 -0.63
N HIS A 199 15.61 5.78 -1.61
CA HIS A 199 16.14 5.10 -2.80
C HIS A 199 16.95 6.06 -3.68
N ARG A 200 16.47 7.29 -3.91
CA ARG A 200 17.19 8.34 -4.66
C ARG A 200 18.57 8.62 -4.05
N ASN A 201 18.63 8.78 -2.72
CA ASN A 201 19.89 9.03 -2.01
C ASN A 201 20.90 7.86 -2.12
N GLN A 202 20.41 6.66 -2.47
CA GLN A 202 21.24 5.48 -2.77
C GLN A 202 21.48 5.31 -4.28
N GLY A 203 21.13 6.28 -5.11
CA GLY A 203 21.22 6.22 -6.57
C GLY A 203 20.34 5.13 -7.18
N TRP A 204 19.17 4.86 -6.57
CA TRP A 204 18.15 3.90 -6.99
C TRP A 204 18.61 2.42 -7.01
N ARG A 205 19.79 2.12 -6.46
CA ARG A 205 20.40 0.76 -6.50
C ARG A 205 19.69 -0.25 -5.62
N SER A 206 18.92 0.18 -4.67
CA SER A 206 18.18 -0.67 -3.71
C SER A 206 16.75 -1.00 -4.14
N LEU A 207 16.32 -0.56 -5.33
CA LEU A 207 15.01 -0.89 -5.88
C LEU A 207 14.90 -2.40 -6.13
N ARG A 208 13.75 -2.95 -5.79
CA ARG A 208 13.40 -4.33 -6.07
C ARG A 208 12.75 -4.45 -7.46
N PRO A 209 12.91 -5.59 -8.16
CA PRO A 209 12.21 -5.80 -9.43
C PRO A 209 10.69 -5.69 -9.25
N GLU A 210 9.96 -5.33 -10.31
CA GLU A 210 8.49 -5.25 -10.30
C GLU A 210 7.82 -6.58 -9.92
N THR A 211 8.52 -7.70 -10.18
CA THR A 211 8.09 -9.07 -9.88
C THR A 211 8.55 -9.56 -8.50
N ALA A 212 9.08 -8.67 -7.64
CA ALA A 212 9.55 -9.06 -6.32
C ALA A 212 8.46 -9.79 -5.53
N ALA A 213 8.84 -10.84 -4.78
CA ALA A 213 7.91 -11.55 -3.91
C ALA A 213 7.20 -10.58 -2.94
N TRP A 214 5.94 -10.89 -2.63
CA TRP A 214 5.13 -10.13 -1.67
C TRP A 214 4.56 -11.07 -0.59
N PRO A 215 5.41 -11.49 0.37
CA PRO A 215 5.03 -12.51 1.36
C PRO A 215 3.83 -12.13 2.22
N ALA A 216 3.73 -10.86 2.64
CA ALA A 216 2.62 -10.37 3.46
C ALA A 216 1.28 -10.57 2.75
N ARG A 217 1.15 -10.12 1.49
CA ARG A 217 -0.08 -10.33 0.71
C ARG A 217 -0.40 -11.81 0.50
N ASN A 218 0.58 -12.60 0.10
CA ASN A 218 0.37 -14.02 -0.12
C ASN A 218 -0.15 -14.68 1.16
N HIS A 219 0.44 -14.36 2.30
CA HIS A 219 -0.01 -14.88 3.60
C HIS A 219 -1.45 -14.45 3.95
N VAL A 220 -1.82 -13.18 3.72
CA VAL A 220 -3.19 -12.69 3.96
C VAL A 220 -4.19 -13.43 3.09
N VAL A 221 -3.88 -13.64 1.79
CA VAL A 221 -4.73 -14.39 0.86
C VAL A 221 -4.83 -15.86 1.26
N ASP A 222 -3.70 -16.54 1.46
CA ASP A 222 -3.63 -17.98 1.77
C ASP A 222 -4.29 -18.31 3.12
N SER A 223 -4.24 -17.40 4.08
CA SER A 223 -4.91 -17.55 5.39
C SER A 223 -6.41 -17.23 5.36
N GLY A 224 -6.97 -16.84 4.22
CA GLY A 224 -8.38 -16.48 4.07
C GLY A 224 -8.78 -15.16 4.73
N ARG A 225 -7.81 -14.34 5.17
CA ARG A 225 -8.06 -13.02 5.78
C ARG A 225 -8.26 -11.91 4.77
N SER A 226 -7.97 -12.16 3.50
CA SER A 226 -8.34 -11.27 2.40
C SER A 226 -9.85 -11.37 2.13
N ARG A 227 -10.45 -10.27 1.68
CA ARG A 227 -11.74 -10.33 0.99
C ARG A 227 -11.55 -11.12 -0.30
N GLN A 228 -12.44 -12.06 -0.57
CA GLN A 228 -12.42 -12.79 -1.84
C GLN A 228 -12.84 -11.86 -2.98
N GLN A 229 -12.14 -11.97 -4.10
CA GLN A 229 -12.53 -11.29 -5.35
C GLN A 229 -13.86 -11.88 -5.82
N VAL A 230 -14.80 -11.03 -6.17
CA VAL A 230 -16.13 -11.43 -6.69
C VAL A 230 -16.09 -11.52 -8.20
#